data_bab538dc8445c77aba725dea7af93cff
#
_entry.id   bab538dc8445c77aba725dea7af93cff
#
_cell.length_a   1.000
_cell.length_b   1.000
_cell.length_c   1.000
_cell.angle_alpha   90.00
_cell.angle_beta   90.00
_cell.angle_gamma   90.00
#
_symmetry.space_group_name_H-M   'P 1'
#
loop_
_entity.id
_entity.type
_entity.pdbx_description
1 polymer ?
#
loop_
_entity_poly.entity_id
_entity_poly.type
_entity_poly.pdbx_seq_one_letter_code
_entity_poly.pdbx_strand_id
1 'polypeptide(L)'
;MNAQALQQVQNKTIKQYRKNPVELLKWLKNNLPNEKMVMGTGFGPPGIVLLDMLFKVTRDLSVFYIDTGCLFDQTYELRDKLQDRYGFKFLRFSTDMTPEMQADQYGDKLWDKNPDTCCNLRKVIPLKDALKDYDVWITGIRKKQTQVRREAHLIEFESRFEVIKINPLIEWTHDEVWSYIKANNLPYNILHDRNYPSIGCKQCTSPVCAGSDDRSGRGKGINKTECGLHKSDNITINSLNGK
;
A
#
# COMPACT_ATOMS: atom_id res chain seq x y z
N MET A 1 0.77 -18.94 -9.61
CA MET A 1 0.51 -19.13 -8.14
C MET A 1 0.41 -20.63 -7.86
N ASN A 2 1.15 -21.12 -6.86
CA ASN A 2 1.13 -22.53 -6.46
C ASN A 2 -0.07 -22.77 -5.50
N ALA A 3 -0.96 -23.73 -5.84
CA ALA A 3 -2.10 -24.13 -5.01
C ALA A 3 -1.69 -24.55 -3.59
N GLN A 4 -0.48 -25.08 -3.44
CA GLN A 4 0.10 -25.48 -2.17
C GLN A 4 0.43 -24.27 -1.27
N ALA A 5 0.93 -23.18 -1.83
CA ALA A 5 1.17 -21.93 -1.10
C ALA A 5 -0.14 -21.31 -0.62
N LEU A 6 -1.18 -21.32 -1.46
CA LEU A 6 -2.51 -20.86 -1.08
C LEU A 6 -3.06 -21.67 0.11
N GLN A 7 -2.89 -22.98 0.10
CA GLN A 7 -3.34 -23.86 1.17
C GLN A 7 -2.57 -23.66 2.48
N GLN A 8 -1.24 -23.43 2.39
CA GLN A 8 -0.42 -23.10 3.56
C GLN A 8 -0.82 -21.77 4.19
N VAL A 9 -1.07 -20.75 3.36
CA VAL A 9 -1.49 -19.41 3.80
C VAL A 9 -2.92 -19.43 4.40
N GLN A 10 -3.77 -20.34 3.99
CA GLN A 10 -5.13 -20.55 4.54
C GLN A 10 -5.13 -21.18 5.93
N ASN A 11 -4.02 -21.75 6.37
CA ASN A 11 -3.96 -22.52 7.59
C ASN A 11 -4.30 -21.66 8.83
N LYS A 12 -5.03 -22.24 9.81
CA LYS A 12 -5.39 -21.60 11.10
C LYS A 12 -4.18 -20.96 11.79
N THR A 13 -2.98 -21.49 11.54
CA THR A 13 -1.71 -21.05 12.13
C THR A 13 -1.41 -19.57 11.83
N ILE A 14 -1.75 -19.05 10.64
CA ILE A 14 -1.48 -17.65 10.29
C ILE A 14 -2.38 -16.68 11.07
N LYS A 15 -3.60 -17.09 11.39
CA LYS A 15 -4.55 -16.25 12.13
C LYS A 15 -4.05 -15.87 13.52
N GLN A 16 -3.17 -16.69 14.14
CA GLN A 16 -2.54 -16.38 15.43
C GLN A 16 -1.61 -15.18 15.37
N TYR A 17 -1.03 -14.88 14.20
CA TYR A 17 -0.10 -13.75 14.00
C TYR A 17 -0.80 -12.42 13.72
N ARG A 18 -2.14 -12.37 13.74
CA ARG A 18 -2.94 -11.18 13.40
C ARG A 18 -2.53 -9.91 14.18
N LYS A 19 -2.04 -10.07 15.41
CA LYS A 19 -1.55 -8.97 16.26
C LYS A 19 -0.02 -8.89 16.33
N ASN A 20 0.69 -9.78 15.66
CA ASN A 20 2.15 -9.83 15.67
C ASN A 20 2.72 -9.83 14.25
N PRO A 21 2.83 -8.62 13.63
CA PRO A 21 3.30 -8.48 12.24
C PRO A 21 4.69 -9.06 12.00
N VAL A 22 5.60 -8.91 12.96
CA VAL A 22 6.99 -9.40 12.83
C VAL A 22 7.02 -10.92 12.76
N GLU A 23 6.25 -11.61 13.61
CA GLU A 23 6.17 -13.07 13.57
C GLU A 23 5.47 -13.57 12.30
N LEU A 24 4.47 -12.83 11.80
CA LEU A 24 3.88 -13.14 10.49
C LEU A 24 4.92 -13.05 9.36
N LEU A 25 5.73 -11.98 9.34
CA LEU A 25 6.77 -11.81 8.33
C LEU A 25 7.84 -12.90 8.41
N LYS A 26 8.25 -13.30 9.62
CA LYS A 26 9.16 -14.44 9.83
C LYS A 26 8.53 -15.74 9.32
N TRP A 27 7.27 -15.97 9.63
CA TRP A 27 6.55 -17.15 9.17
C TRP A 27 6.49 -17.21 7.64
N LEU A 28 6.16 -16.09 6.97
CA LEU A 28 6.13 -16.01 5.51
C LEU A 28 7.48 -16.38 4.90
N LYS A 29 8.57 -15.79 5.39
CA LYS A 29 9.92 -16.08 4.93
C LYS A 29 10.28 -17.58 5.05
N ASN A 30 9.90 -18.21 6.16
CA ASN A 30 10.31 -19.57 6.47
C ASN A 30 9.42 -20.64 5.79
N ASN A 31 8.15 -20.33 5.54
CA ASN A 31 7.18 -21.31 5.05
C ASN A 31 6.81 -21.14 3.57
N LEU A 32 7.19 -20.00 2.97
CA LEU A 32 6.97 -19.72 1.55
C LEU A 32 8.29 -19.39 0.82
N PRO A 33 9.35 -20.22 0.96
CA PRO A 33 10.68 -19.88 0.44
C PRO A 33 10.75 -19.86 -1.11
N ASN A 34 9.81 -20.54 -1.79
CA ASN A 34 9.75 -20.64 -3.25
C ASN A 34 8.81 -19.60 -3.87
N GLU A 35 8.04 -18.87 -3.07
CA GLU A 35 7.11 -17.87 -3.59
C GLU A 35 7.81 -16.53 -3.77
N LYS A 36 7.54 -15.89 -4.90
CA LYS A 36 8.06 -14.56 -5.18
C LYS A 36 7.23 -13.51 -4.44
N MET A 37 7.81 -12.96 -3.39
CA MET A 37 7.15 -11.97 -2.53
C MET A 37 7.66 -10.56 -2.81
N VAL A 38 6.77 -9.59 -2.72
CA VAL A 38 7.11 -8.16 -2.84
C VAL A 38 6.28 -7.33 -1.86
N MET A 39 6.88 -6.27 -1.32
CA MET A 39 6.16 -5.27 -0.53
C MET A 39 5.86 -4.04 -1.38
N GLY A 40 4.60 -3.58 -1.37
CA GLY A 40 4.21 -2.30 -1.95
C GLY A 40 4.10 -1.21 -0.89
N THR A 41 4.64 -0.02 -1.16
CA THR A 41 4.51 1.14 -0.26
C THR A 41 4.08 2.40 -0.99
N GLY A 42 3.23 3.21 -0.36
CA GLY A 42 2.92 4.58 -0.75
C GLY A 42 3.54 5.61 0.21
N PHE A 43 4.54 5.20 1.00
CA PHE A 43 5.26 6.04 1.98
C PHE A 43 4.37 6.65 3.08
N GLY A 44 3.16 6.14 3.26
CA GLY A 44 2.33 6.51 4.42
C GLY A 44 2.84 5.84 5.72
N PRO A 45 2.46 6.33 6.89
CA PRO A 45 2.96 5.85 8.18
C PRO A 45 2.90 4.31 8.36
N PRO A 46 1.81 3.59 8.01
CA PRO A 46 1.79 2.13 8.11
C PRO A 46 2.78 1.45 7.16
N GLY A 47 3.00 2.00 5.97
CA GLY A 47 3.99 1.46 5.01
C GLY A 47 5.41 1.60 5.53
N ILE A 48 5.73 2.69 6.23
CA ILE A 48 7.04 2.92 6.86
C ILE A 48 7.27 1.94 8.01
N VAL A 49 6.26 1.76 8.87
CA VAL A 49 6.31 0.79 9.97
C VAL A 49 6.54 -0.63 9.44
N LEU A 50 5.78 -1.01 8.41
CA LEU A 50 5.90 -2.32 7.81
C LEU A 50 7.27 -2.55 7.16
N LEU A 51 7.83 -1.51 6.51
CA LEU A 51 9.17 -1.54 5.93
C LEU A 51 10.25 -1.80 7.00
N ASP A 52 10.17 -1.09 8.13
CA ASP A 52 11.11 -1.28 9.25
C ASP A 52 11.01 -2.69 9.85
N MET A 53 9.79 -3.19 10.06
CA MET A 53 9.56 -4.55 10.54
C MET A 53 10.08 -5.60 9.55
N LEU A 54 9.87 -5.39 8.25
CA LEU A 54 10.35 -6.28 7.21
C LEU A 54 11.87 -6.38 7.23
N PHE A 55 12.57 -5.24 7.30
CA PHE A 55 14.03 -5.22 7.31
C PHE A 55 14.68 -5.72 8.59
N LYS A 56 13.92 -5.83 9.69
CA LYS A 56 14.33 -6.57 10.89
C LYS A 56 14.26 -8.09 10.69
N VAL A 57 13.48 -8.56 9.70
CA VAL A 57 13.30 -10.00 9.40
C VAL A 57 14.14 -10.45 8.21
N THR A 58 14.17 -9.67 7.13
CA THR A 58 14.91 -10.00 5.91
C THR A 58 15.23 -8.75 5.10
N ARG A 59 16.34 -8.82 4.34
CA ARG A 59 16.73 -7.81 3.37
C ARG A 59 16.60 -8.31 1.92
N ASP A 60 16.22 -9.55 1.74
CA ASP A 60 16.18 -10.22 0.44
C ASP A 60 14.88 -9.95 -0.32
N LEU A 61 13.92 -9.23 0.31
CA LEU A 61 12.62 -8.96 -0.26
C LEU A 61 12.58 -7.58 -0.92
N SER A 62 12.18 -7.55 -2.19
CA SER A 62 12.01 -6.31 -2.95
C SER A 62 10.87 -5.46 -2.42
N VAL A 63 11.06 -4.14 -2.46
CA VAL A 63 10.02 -3.16 -2.09
C VAL A 63 9.79 -2.22 -3.26
N PHE A 64 8.55 -2.08 -3.69
CA PHE A 64 8.19 -1.17 -4.78
C PHE A 64 7.30 -0.02 -4.32
N TYR A 65 7.28 1.02 -5.14
CA TYR A 65 6.30 2.10 -5.07
C TYR A 65 5.78 2.47 -6.46
N ILE A 66 4.58 3.01 -6.50
CA ILE A 66 3.99 3.55 -7.73
C ILE A 66 4.29 5.04 -7.80
N ASP A 67 5.09 5.41 -8.77
CA ASP A 67 5.35 6.82 -9.08
C ASP A 67 4.30 7.32 -10.07
N THR A 68 3.43 8.16 -9.59
CA THR A 68 2.35 8.72 -10.42
C THR A 68 2.80 9.91 -11.27
N GLY A 69 4.05 10.38 -11.11
CA GLY A 69 4.54 11.66 -11.68
C GLY A 69 3.88 12.89 -11.03
N CYS A 70 3.08 12.68 -9.98
CA CYS A 70 2.29 13.71 -9.32
C CYS A 70 2.40 13.63 -7.78
N LEU A 71 3.43 12.99 -7.26
CA LEU A 71 3.68 12.92 -5.82
C LEU A 71 4.23 14.27 -5.32
N PHE A 72 4.08 14.51 -4.01
CA PHE A 72 4.74 15.66 -3.36
C PHE A 72 6.26 15.47 -3.33
N ASP A 73 7.01 16.56 -3.38
CA ASP A 73 8.47 16.54 -3.27
C ASP A 73 8.91 15.92 -1.94
N GLN A 74 8.17 16.19 -0.85
CA GLN A 74 8.38 15.60 0.47
C GLN A 74 8.19 14.07 0.48
N THR A 75 7.47 13.49 -0.47
CA THR A 75 7.36 12.05 -0.63
C THR A 75 8.62 11.46 -1.25
N TYR A 76 9.21 12.15 -2.24
CA TYR A 76 10.50 11.75 -2.81
C TYR A 76 11.65 11.94 -1.81
N GLU A 77 11.67 13.02 -1.05
CA GLU A 77 12.64 13.23 0.04
C GLU A 77 12.57 12.11 1.09
N LEU A 78 11.36 11.70 1.47
CA LEU A 78 11.16 10.59 2.40
C LEU A 78 11.65 9.26 1.80
N ARG A 79 11.34 8.99 0.52
CA ARG A 79 11.86 7.82 -0.18
C ARG A 79 13.39 7.75 -0.08
N ASP A 80 14.07 8.85 -0.36
CA ASP A 80 15.53 8.91 -0.37
C ASP A 80 16.10 8.71 1.05
N LYS A 81 15.52 9.36 2.06
CA LYS A 81 15.86 9.12 3.49
C LYS A 81 15.69 7.66 3.92
N LEU A 82 14.66 6.97 3.42
CA LEU A 82 14.45 5.55 3.70
C LEU A 82 15.47 4.67 2.97
N GLN A 83 15.81 5.00 1.72
CA GLN A 83 16.87 4.30 0.97
C GLN A 83 18.21 4.41 1.68
N ASP A 84 18.58 5.60 2.11
CA ASP A 84 19.83 5.86 2.83
C ASP A 84 19.87 5.14 4.19
N ARG A 85 18.75 5.21 4.96
CA ARG A 85 18.65 4.57 6.27
C ARG A 85 18.84 3.05 6.21
N TYR A 86 18.28 2.41 5.20
CA TYR A 86 18.27 0.95 5.11
C TYR A 86 19.26 0.37 4.11
N GLY A 87 19.94 1.21 3.33
CA GLY A 87 20.96 0.78 2.36
C GLY A 87 20.36 -0.04 1.21
N PHE A 88 19.21 0.35 0.64
CA PHE A 88 18.56 -0.34 -0.46
C PHE A 88 17.95 0.64 -1.47
N LYS A 89 17.41 0.12 -2.57
CA LYS A 89 16.68 0.92 -3.56
C LYS A 89 15.26 0.39 -3.75
N PHE A 90 14.28 1.30 -3.75
CA PHE A 90 12.92 0.96 -4.13
C PHE A 90 12.84 0.66 -5.63
N LEU A 91 12.07 -0.37 -6.01
CA LEU A 91 11.64 -0.56 -7.38
C LEU A 91 10.58 0.50 -7.72
N ARG A 92 10.83 1.27 -8.75
CA ARG A 92 9.91 2.32 -9.22
C ARG A 92 9.07 1.80 -10.36
N PHE A 93 7.74 1.86 -10.22
CA PHE A 93 6.82 1.60 -11.31
C PHE A 93 6.01 2.86 -11.63
N SER A 94 5.87 3.18 -12.90
CA SER A 94 5.18 4.40 -13.35
C SER A 94 4.54 4.15 -14.71
N THR A 95 3.61 5.00 -15.10
CA THR A 95 3.17 5.07 -16.50
C THR A 95 4.20 5.83 -17.33
N ASP A 96 4.32 5.49 -18.61
CA ASP A 96 5.12 6.26 -19.58
C ASP A 96 4.44 7.58 -19.98
N MET A 97 3.15 7.71 -19.68
CA MET A 97 2.37 8.91 -19.96
C MET A 97 2.73 10.04 -18.99
N THR A 98 3.33 11.12 -19.48
CA THR A 98 3.60 12.30 -18.68
C THR A 98 2.28 13.03 -18.34
N PRO A 99 2.26 13.96 -17.35
CA PRO A 99 1.09 14.81 -17.11
C PRO A 99 0.65 15.61 -18.33
N GLU A 100 1.62 16.10 -19.13
CA GLU A 100 1.38 16.86 -20.36
C GLU A 100 0.73 15.97 -21.43
N MET A 101 1.29 14.78 -21.71
CA MET A 101 0.71 13.80 -22.64
C MET A 101 -0.71 13.40 -22.21
N GLN A 102 -0.95 13.30 -20.90
CA GLN A 102 -2.30 13.01 -20.38
C GLN A 102 -3.25 14.19 -20.66
N ALA A 103 -2.79 15.44 -20.51
CA ALA A 103 -3.58 16.63 -20.80
C ALA A 103 -3.92 16.71 -22.28
N ASP A 104 -2.96 16.44 -23.15
CA ASP A 104 -3.17 16.42 -24.61
C ASP A 104 -4.17 15.37 -25.05
N GLN A 105 -4.13 14.15 -24.45
CA GLN A 105 -4.98 13.03 -24.85
C GLN A 105 -6.38 13.07 -24.22
N TYR A 106 -6.50 13.51 -22.96
CA TYR A 106 -7.74 13.43 -22.16
C TYR A 106 -8.27 14.80 -21.73
N GLY A 107 -7.59 15.88 -22.08
CA GLY A 107 -7.86 17.24 -21.64
C GLY A 107 -7.30 17.53 -20.24
N ASP A 108 -7.17 18.83 -19.96
CA ASP A 108 -6.64 19.33 -18.70
C ASP A 108 -7.40 18.80 -17.49
N LYS A 109 -6.67 18.59 -16.38
CA LYS A 109 -7.20 18.22 -15.07
C LYS A 109 -8.06 16.96 -15.10
N LEU A 110 -7.58 15.91 -15.77
CA LEU A 110 -8.26 14.62 -15.80
C LEU A 110 -8.59 14.09 -14.39
N TRP A 111 -7.77 14.40 -13.39
CA TRP A 111 -8.02 14.04 -11.99
C TRP A 111 -9.30 14.65 -11.40
N ASP A 112 -9.78 15.80 -11.90
CA ASP A 112 -11.04 16.45 -11.50
C ASP A 112 -12.20 15.94 -12.34
N LYS A 113 -12.02 15.83 -13.67
CA LYS A 113 -13.06 15.46 -14.63
C LYS A 113 -13.41 13.98 -14.62
N ASN A 114 -12.37 13.12 -14.57
CA ASN A 114 -12.51 11.67 -14.51
C ASN A 114 -11.41 11.04 -13.64
N PRO A 115 -11.57 11.12 -12.31
CA PRO A 115 -10.58 10.64 -11.35
C PRO A 115 -10.34 9.14 -11.43
N ASP A 116 -11.35 8.35 -11.89
CA ASP A 116 -11.17 6.90 -12.05
C ASP A 116 -10.21 6.59 -13.20
N THR A 117 -10.39 7.22 -14.35
CA THR A 117 -9.47 7.09 -15.48
C THR A 117 -8.06 7.55 -15.12
N CYS A 118 -7.91 8.72 -14.45
CA CYS A 118 -6.62 9.20 -14.01
C CYS A 118 -5.93 8.20 -13.05
N CYS A 119 -6.66 7.67 -12.06
CA CYS A 119 -6.12 6.66 -11.14
C CYS A 119 -5.80 5.34 -11.84
N ASN A 120 -6.59 4.93 -12.81
CA ASN A 120 -6.30 3.71 -13.59
C ASN A 120 -4.98 3.85 -14.34
N LEU A 121 -4.81 4.93 -15.11
CA LEU A 121 -3.60 5.19 -15.89
C LEU A 121 -2.36 5.33 -15.03
N ARG A 122 -2.45 6.08 -13.91
CA ARG A 122 -1.26 6.43 -13.12
C ARG A 122 -0.97 5.51 -11.95
N LYS A 123 -1.90 4.59 -11.61
CA LYS A 123 -1.73 3.72 -10.43
C LYS A 123 -2.06 2.27 -10.71
N VAL A 124 -3.24 1.97 -11.28
CA VAL A 124 -3.69 0.58 -11.41
C VAL A 124 -2.88 -0.15 -12.49
N ILE A 125 -2.66 0.46 -13.65
CA ILE A 125 -1.81 -0.11 -14.71
C ILE A 125 -0.38 -0.33 -14.23
N PRO A 126 0.32 0.66 -13.64
CA PRO A 126 1.65 0.43 -13.07
C PRO A 126 1.68 -0.60 -11.93
N LEU A 127 0.61 -0.70 -11.12
CA LEU A 127 0.51 -1.73 -10.09
C LEU A 127 0.41 -3.13 -10.68
N LYS A 128 -0.36 -3.29 -11.78
CA LYS A 128 -0.46 -4.56 -12.49
C LYS A 128 0.92 -4.99 -13.02
N ASP A 129 1.68 -4.05 -13.58
CA ASP A 129 3.05 -4.32 -14.02
C ASP A 129 3.99 -4.67 -12.86
N ALA A 130 3.86 -3.96 -11.74
CA ALA A 130 4.65 -4.24 -10.53
C ALA A 130 4.40 -5.63 -9.93
N LEU A 131 3.22 -6.19 -10.11
CA LEU A 131 2.82 -7.46 -9.49
C LEU A 131 2.90 -8.67 -10.42
N LYS A 132 3.11 -8.49 -11.73
CA LYS A 132 3.02 -9.57 -12.74
C LYS A 132 3.96 -10.77 -12.52
N ASP A 133 5.10 -10.53 -11.86
CA ASP A 133 6.14 -11.55 -11.64
C ASP A 133 6.17 -12.04 -10.18
N TYR A 134 5.15 -11.68 -9.37
CA TYR A 134 5.08 -12.01 -7.96
C TYR A 134 3.83 -12.84 -7.61
N ASP A 135 3.97 -13.67 -6.59
CA ASP A 135 2.89 -14.51 -6.06
C ASP A 135 2.23 -13.90 -4.81
N VAL A 136 3.02 -13.13 -4.05
CA VAL A 136 2.59 -12.54 -2.77
C VAL A 136 2.89 -11.05 -2.72
N TRP A 137 1.83 -10.28 -2.45
CA TRP A 137 1.89 -8.83 -2.27
C TRP A 137 1.66 -8.45 -0.80
N ILE A 138 2.69 -7.92 -0.14
CA ILE A 138 2.63 -7.46 1.25
C ILE A 138 2.27 -5.97 1.27
N THR A 139 1.25 -5.58 2.05
CA THR A 139 0.76 -4.19 2.12
C THR A 139 0.58 -3.69 3.54
N GLY A 140 0.68 -2.37 3.72
CA GLY A 140 0.46 -1.69 5.01
C GLY A 140 -0.97 -1.22 5.25
N ILE A 141 -1.99 -1.82 4.61
CA ILE A 141 -3.38 -1.41 4.86
C ILE A 141 -3.86 -1.85 6.24
N ARG A 142 -4.81 -1.08 6.80
CA ARG A 142 -5.42 -1.32 8.11
C ARG A 142 -6.95 -1.15 8.00
N LYS A 143 -7.73 -1.95 8.72
CA LYS A 143 -9.21 -1.87 8.71
C LYS A 143 -9.73 -0.49 9.10
N LYS A 144 -9.09 0.14 10.09
CA LYS A 144 -9.52 1.43 10.63
C LYS A 144 -9.13 2.65 9.77
N GLN A 145 -8.61 2.46 8.55
CA GLN A 145 -8.22 3.59 7.69
C GLN A 145 -9.40 4.19 6.93
N THR A 146 -10.34 3.36 6.45
CA THR A 146 -11.51 3.81 5.69
C THR A 146 -12.64 2.79 5.81
N GLN A 147 -13.86 3.22 5.45
CA GLN A 147 -15.03 2.33 5.36
C GLN A 147 -14.77 1.15 4.40
N VAL A 148 -14.20 1.42 3.22
CA VAL A 148 -13.88 0.41 2.21
C VAL A 148 -12.90 -0.64 2.75
N ARG A 149 -11.95 -0.23 3.61
CA ARG A 149 -10.93 -1.14 4.16
C ARG A 149 -11.39 -1.93 5.38
N ARG A 150 -12.57 -1.66 5.92
CA ARG A 150 -13.12 -2.45 7.04
C ARG A 150 -13.30 -3.91 6.69
N GLU A 151 -13.61 -4.19 5.42
CA GLU A 151 -13.79 -5.55 4.91
C GLU A 151 -12.46 -6.25 4.55
N ALA A 152 -11.33 -5.56 4.66
CA ALA A 152 -10.03 -6.15 4.37
C ALA A 152 -9.66 -7.21 5.41
N HIS A 153 -9.01 -8.27 4.96
CA HIS A 153 -8.56 -9.39 5.78
C HIS A 153 -7.04 -9.43 5.91
N LEU A 154 -6.54 -10.17 6.88
CA LEU A 154 -5.10 -10.42 7.05
C LEU A 154 -4.49 -11.00 5.77
N ILE A 155 -5.24 -11.89 5.13
CA ILE A 155 -4.87 -12.59 3.90
C ILE A 155 -6.07 -12.57 2.96
N GLU A 156 -5.84 -12.18 1.71
CA GLU A 156 -6.84 -12.07 0.65
C GLU A 156 -6.26 -12.61 -0.65
N PHE A 157 -7.12 -13.12 -1.53
CA PHE A 157 -6.76 -13.32 -2.92
C PHE A 157 -7.19 -12.10 -3.72
N GLU A 158 -6.24 -11.36 -4.27
CA GLU A 158 -6.49 -10.18 -5.11
C GLU A 158 -6.62 -10.63 -6.56
N SER A 159 -7.86 -10.87 -7.00
CA SER A 159 -8.18 -11.49 -8.30
C SER A 159 -7.79 -10.63 -9.50
N ARG A 160 -7.74 -9.29 -9.35
CA ARG A 160 -7.34 -8.36 -10.43
C ARG A 160 -5.87 -8.53 -10.85
N PHE A 161 -5.05 -8.99 -9.94
CA PHE A 161 -3.59 -9.15 -10.12
C PHE A 161 -3.15 -10.60 -9.91
N GLU A 162 -4.06 -11.50 -9.58
CA GLU A 162 -3.82 -12.94 -9.36
C GLU A 162 -2.73 -13.24 -8.31
N VAL A 163 -2.69 -12.42 -7.24
CA VAL A 163 -1.71 -12.55 -6.15
C VAL A 163 -2.38 -12.78 -4.78
N ILE A 164 -1.65 -13.42 -3.89
CA ILE A 164 -2.03 -13.46 -2.47
C ILE A 164 -1.63 -12.12 -1.85
N LYS A 165 -2.60 -11.37 -1.34
CA LYS A 165 -2.36 -10.11 -0.65
C LYS A 165 -2.35 -10.32 0.85
N ILE A 166 -1.29 -9.87 1.50
CA ILE A 166 -1.07 -10.02 2.93
C ILE A 166 -0.95 -8.65 3.58
N ASN A 167 -1.72 -8.45 4.66
CA ASN A 167 -1.87 -7.18 5.35
C ASN A 167 -1.43 -7.31 6.81
N PRO A 168 -0.14 -7.33 7.13
CA PRO A 168 0.36 -7.63 8.48
C PRO A 168 -0.12 -6.65 9.55
N LEU A 169 -0.40 -5.39 9.18
CA LEU A 169 -0.86 -4.34 10.09
C LEU A 169 -2.39 -4.21 10.15
N ILE A 170 -3.15 -5.19 9.65
CA ILE A 170 -4.59 -5.10 9.42
C ILE A 170 -5.40 -4.66 10.66
N GLU A 171 -5.01 -5.10 11.86
CA GLU A 171 -5.69 -4.77 13.11
C GLU A 171 -5.06 -3.57 13.85
N TRP A 172 -3.93 -3.04 13.36
CA TRP A 172 -3.22 -1.93 14.01
C TRP A 172 -4.03 -0.64 13.98
N THR A 173 -4.02 0.06 15.08
CA THR A 173 -4.63 1.39 15.23
C THR A 173 -3.73 2.49 14.66
N HIS A 174 -4.27 3.70 14.54
CA HIS A 174 -3.49 4.89 14.20
C HIS A 174 -2.40 5.15 15.26
N ASP A 175 -2.75 5.05 16.53
CA ASP A 175 -1.86 5.35 17.65
C ASP A 175 -0.72 4.32 17.76
N GLU A 176 -0.99 3.03 17.52
CA GLU A 176 0.05 1.99 17.49
C GLU A 176 1.07 2.26 16.38
N VAL A 177 0.62 2.68 15.19
CA VAL A 177 1.51 3.05 14.09
C VAL A 177 2.40 4.23 14.46
N TRP A 178 1.83 5.31 14.99
CA TRP A 178 2.60 6.50 15.37
C TRP A 178 3.50 6.27 16.58
N SER A 179 3.06 5.48 17.55
CA SER A 179 3.88 5.07 18.69
C SER A 179 5.11 4.29 18.24
N TYR A 180 4.93 3.38 17.26
CA TYR A 180 6.04 2.63 16.67
C TYR A 180 7.03 3.55 15.93
N ILE A 181 6.54 4.49 15.11
CA ILE A 181 7.36 5.48 14.39
C ILE A 181 8.21 6.27 15.38
N LYS A 182 7.60 6.80 16.45
CA LYS A 182 8.30 7.58 17.47
C LYS A 182 9.32 6.74 18.24
N ALA A 183 8.95 5.55 18.70
CA ALA A 183 9.82 4.66 19.46
C ALA A 183 11.04 4.19 18.69
N ASN A 184 10.96 4.08 17.35
CA ASN A 184 12.05 3.64 16.49
C ASN A 184 12.72 4.80 15.70
N ASN A 185 12.38 6.06 15.99
CA ASN A 185 12.88 7.24 15.28
C ASN A 185 12.82 7.08 13.75
N LEU A 186 11.67 6.61 13.23
CA LEU A 186 11.50 6.41 11.81
C LEU A 186 11.24 7.73 11.09
N PRO A 187 11.86 7.98 9.93
CA PRO A 187 11.51 9.13 9.13
C PRO A 187 10.08 8.99 8.59
N TYR A 188 9.35 10.10 8.57
CA TYR A 188 8.01 10.17 8.00
C TYR A 188 7.85 11.46 7.17
N ASN A 189 6.79 11.54 6.38
CA ASN A 189 6.55 12.71 5.54
C ASN A 189 6.18 13.91 6.40
N ILE A 190 6.97 14.99 6.30
CA ILE A 190 6.81 16.23 7.08
C ILE A 190 5.43 16.90 6.86
N LEU A 191 4.72 16.58 5.79
CA LEU A 191 3.37 17.08 5.57
C LEU A 191 2.39 16.61 6.64
N HIS A 192 2.66 15.50 7.35
CA HIS A 192 1.84 15.08 8.49
C HIS A 192 1.82 16.15 9.60
N ASP A 193 2.93 16.87 9.80
CA ASP A 193 3.01 17.98 10.77
C ASP A 193 2.31 19.25 10.27
N ARG A 194 1.86 19.27 9.02
CA ARG A 194 1.16 20.37 8.34
C ARG A 194 -0.30 20.05 8.06
N ASN A 195 -0.91 19.23 8.90
CA ASN A 195 -2.32 18.81 8.79
C ASN A 195 -2.66 18.00 7.53
N TYR A 196 -1.74 17.21 6.99
CA TYR A 196 -1.99 16.24 5.94
C TYR A 196 -2.00 14.80 6.51
N PRO A 197 -3.08 14.33 7.14
CA PRO A 197 -3.10 12.99 7.77
C PRO A 197 -3.07 11.86 6.74
N SER A 198 -3.46 12.13 5.49
CA SER A 198 -3.40 11.19 4.38
C SER A 198 -2.82 11.85 3.14
N ILE A 199 -1.71 11.31 2.61
CA ILE A 199 -0.96 11.89 1.51
C ILE A 199 -1.06 11.00 0.26
N GLY A 200 -1.21 11.62 -0.91
CA GLY A 200 -1.22 10.98 -2.24
C GLY A 200 -0.68 11.91 -3.31
N CYS A 201 -1.34 11.98 -4.49
CA CYS A 201 -0.98 12.94 -5.53
C CYS A 201 -1.24 14.37 -5.06
N LYS A 202 -0.36 15.35 -5.44
CA LYS A 202 -0.46 16.77 -5.07
C LYS A 202 -1.85 17.35 -5.36
N GLN A 203 -2.37 17.14 -6.57
CA GLN A 203 -3.65 17.67 -6.99
C GLN A 203 -4.87 17.03 -6.32
N CYS A 204 -4.71 15.83 -5.72
CA CYS A 204 -5.80 15.11 -5.05
C CYS A 204 -5.67 15.12 -3.52
N THR A 205 -4.80 15.95 -2.95
CA THR A 205 -4.55 15.96 -1.50
C THR A 205 -4.46 17.38 -0.99
N SER A 206 -5.21 17.67 0.06
CA SER A 206 -5.20 18.94 0.78
C SER A 206 -5.10 18.73 2.28
N PRO A 207 -4.66 19.74 3.05
CA PRO A 207 -4.69 19.67 4.51
C PRO A 207 -6.13 19.62 5.01
N VAL A 208 -6.33 19.12 6.22
CA VAL A 208 -7.64 19.03 6.88
C VAL A 208 -7.68 19.85 8.15
N CYS A 209 -8.86 20.28 8.55
CA CYS A 209 -9.06 20.92 9.84
C CYS A 209 -8.89 19.92 10.99
N ALA A 210 -8.45 20.39 12.14
CA ALA A 210 -8.35 19.55 13.34
C ALA A 210 -9.71 18.91 13.67
N GLY A 211 -9.71 17.61 13.97
CA GLY A 211 -10.93 16.84 14.28
C GLY A 211 -11.71 16.32 13.07
N SER A 212 -11.26 16.62 11.84
CA SER A 212 -11.85 16.03 10.64
C SER A 212 -11.38 14.59 10.44
N ASP A 213 -12.10 13.82 9.61
CA ASP A 213 -11.66 12.49 9.18
C ASP A 213 -10.31 12.57 8.47
N ASP A 214 -9.40 11.63 8.75
CA ASP A 214 -8.03 11.60 8.22
C ASP A 214 -7.96 11.63 6.69
N ARG A 215 -9.03 11.23 6.02
CA ARG A 215 -9.07 11.19 4.56
C ARG A 215 -9.99 12.25 3.94
N SER A 216 -10.57 13.14 4.72
CA SER A 216 -11.40 14.25 4.21
C SER A 216 -10.63 15.19 3.26
N GLY A 217 -9.29 15.26 3.37
CA GLY A 217 -8.41 15.97 2.46
C GLY A 217 -8.13 15.23 1.13
N ARG A 218 -8.70 14.02 0.91
CA ARG A 218 -8.50 13.24 -0.32
C ARG A 218 -9.61 13.50 -1.32
N GLY A 219 -9.23 13.62 -2.61
CA GLY A 219 -10.21 13.87 -3.67
C GLY A 219 -10.91 15.22 -3.53
N LYS A 220 -10.16 16.30 -3.30
CA LYS A 220 -10.70 17.65 -3.12
C LYS A 220 -11.68 18.00 -4.24
N GLY A 221 -12.93 18.31 -3.87
CA GLY A 221 -14.00 18.63 -4.83
C GLY A 221 -14.63 17.42 -5.52
N ILE A 222 -14.17 16.19 -5.24
CA ILE A 222 -14.68 14.96 -5.80
C ILE A 222 -15.03 14.01 -4.66
N ASN A 223 -16.18 13.36 -4.72
CA ASN A 223 -16.61 12.41 -3.68
C ASN A 223 -15.85 11.06 -3.80
N LYS A 224 -14.50 11.11 -3.73
CA LYS A 224 -13.61 9.95 -3.91
C LYS A 224 -12.53 9.88 -2.84
N THR A 225 -12.70 9.00 -1.88
CA THR A 225 -11.76 8.78 -0.78
C THR A 225 -10.70 7.70 -1.07
N GLU A 226 -10.90 6.84 -2.08
CA GLU A 226 -9.99 5.75 -2.45
C GLU A 226 -9.55 5.82 -3.91
N CYS A 227 -8.30 5.45 -4.18
CA CYS A 227 -7.68 5.56 -5.51
C CYS A 227 -7.74 4.28 -6.36
N GLY A 228 -8.56 3.30 -5.98
CA GLY A 228 -8.73 2.05 -6.75
C GLY A 228 -7.64 1.00 -6.57
N LEU A 229 -6.51 1.30 -5.92
CA LEU A 229 -5.45 0.30 -5.64
C LEU A 229 -5.93 -0.81 -4.70
N HIS A 230 -6.83 -0.49 -3.77
CA HIS A 230 -7.35 -1.42 -2.75
C HIS A 230 -8.89 -1.42 -2.79
N LYS A 231 -9.48 -1.66 -3.97
CA LYS A 231 -10.92 -1.88 -4.09
C LYS A 231 -11.30 -3.23 -3.48
N SER A 232 -12.52 -3.35 -2.96
CA SER A 232 -13.03 -4.51 -2.22
C SER A 232 -13.56 -5.65 -3.09
N ASP A 233 -13.15 -5.77 -4.35
CA ASP A 233 -13.50 -6.92 -5.20
C ASP A 233 -12.72 -8.19 -4.78
N ASN A 234 -12.12 -8.16 -3.59
CA ASN A 234 -11.32 -9.23 -3.05
C ASN A 234 -12.22 -10.40 -2.62
N ILE A 235 -12.05 -11.54 -3.27
CA ILE A 235 -12.68 -12.79 -2.83
C ILE A 235 -11.97 -13.22 -1.54
N THR A 236 -12.73 -13.36 -0.46
CA THR A 236 -12.21 -13.98 0.76
C THR A 236 -11.81 -15.41 0.43
N ILE A 237 -10.59 -15.81 0.78
CA ILE A 237 -10.05 -17.13 0.44
C ILE A 237 -10.97 -18.28 0.92
N ASN A 238 -11.79 -18.06 1.96
CA ASN A 238 -12.80 -19.02 2.41
C ASN A 238 -13.95 -19.30 1.41
N SER A 239 -14.19 -18.45 0.42
CA SER A 239 -15.23 -18.63 -0.59
C SER A 239 -14.77 -19.47 -1.79
N LEU A 240 -13.49 -19.78 -1.91
CA LEU A 240 -12.94 -20.61 -3.00
C LEU A 240 -13.07 -22.12 -2.74
N ASN A 241 -13.40 -22.55 -1.49
CA ASN A 241 -13.55 -23.97 -1.12
C ASN A 241 -14.98 -24.49 -1.26
N GLY A 242 -15.88 -23.77 -1.92
CA GLY A 242 -17.31 -24.08 -2.08
C GLY A 242 -17.73 -24.46 -3.50
N LYS A 243 -16.83 -25.03 -4.32
CA LYS A 243 -17.22 -25.68 -5.59
C LYS A 243 -16.47 -26.96 -5.80
#